data_dcb4cd7bb65dd58521dace01072c5212
#
_entry.id   dcb4cd7bb65dd58521dace01072c5212
#
_cell.length_a   1.000
_cell.length_b   1.000
_cell.length_c   1.000
_cell.angle_alpha   90.00
_cell.angle_beta   90.00
_cell.angle_gamma   90.00
#
_symmetry.space_group_name_H-M   'P 1'
#
loop_
_entity.id
_entity.type
_entity.pdbx_description
1 polymer ?
#
loop_
_entity_poly.entity_id
_entity_poly.type
_entity_poly.pdbx_seq_one_letter_code
_entity_poly.pdbx_strand_id
1 'polypeptide(L)'
;YGLNDAKMQIMQMIGQWITNPGALGTAIAIKGPPGTGKTSLVKEGISKILGREFSFIALGGTGDASFLEGHSYTYEGSMWGRIVQILMESKCMNPVIYFDELDKVSDTPRGEEIIGILTHLTDTSQNSQYHDKYFSEITFDLSKCLFIFSYNDESKVSPILRDRMYRIMTKGYEAKEKLIIAKDFLLPKIREQVAFKDDELIIPDDILTEIIKNDAITMEEEGV
;
A
#
# COMPACT_ATOMS: atom_id res chain seq x y z
N TYR A 1 -0.88 15.57 -5.76
CA TYR A 1 -0.72 16.88 -5.11
C TYR A 1 -0.43 16.69 -3.62
N GLY A 2 0.26 17.65 -2.97
CA GLY A 2 0.57 17.59 -1.54
C GLY A 2 1.52 16.47 -1.13
N LEU A 3 1.44 16.05 0.14
CA LEU A 3 2.28 15.02 0.76
C LEU A 3 3.80 15.28 0.62
N ASN A 4 4.21 16.55 0.66
CA ASN A 4 5.60 16.93 0.37
C ASN A 4 6.60 16.32 1.36
N ASP A 5 6.24 16.21 2.65
CA ASP A 5 7.07 15.56 3.66
C ASP A 5 7.28 14.07 3.33
N ALA A 6 6.21 13.36 2.98
CA ALA A 6 6.28 11.94 2.60
C ALA A 6 7.09 11.74 1.31
N LYS A 7 6.89 12.61 0.30
CA LYS A 7 7.68 12.58 -0.94
C LYS A 7 9.16 12.82 -0.69
N MET A 8 9.50 13.77 0.19
CA MET A 8 10.88 14.05 0.57
C MET A 8 11.53 12.84 1.24
N GLN A 9 10.83 12.20 2.19
CA GLN A 9 11.31 10.98 2.85
C GLN A 9 11.53 9.83 1.86
N ILE A 10 10.61 9.65 0.89
CA ILE A 10 10.75 8.66 -0.17
C ILE A 10 11.97 8.96 -1.04
N MET A 11 12.17 10.20 -1.44
CA MET A 11 13.33 10.60 -2.24
C MET A 11 14.65 10.38 -1.50
N GLN A 12 14.71 10.69 -0.21
CA GLN A 12 15.88 10.41 0.62
C GLN A 12 16.18 8.92 0.72
N MET A 13 15.16 8.10 0.91
CA MET A 13 15.26 6.65 0.96
C MET A 13 15.74 6.07 -0.37
N ILE A 14 15.18 6.50 -1.50
CA ILE A 14 15.61 6.09 -2.84
C ILE A 14 17.07 6.51 -3.07
N GLY A 15 17.44 7.72 -2.66
CA GLY A 15 18.83 8.20 -2.72
C GLY A 15 19.79 7.29 -1.95
N GLN A 16 19.41 6.85 -0.74
CA GLN A 16 20.20 5.89 0.04
C GLN A 16 20.35 4.55 -0.67
N TRP A 17 19.30 4.05 -1.32
CA TRP A 17 19.36 2.80 -2.07
C TRP A 17 20.27 2.87 -3.31
N ILE A 18 20.32 4.01 -3.98
CA ILE A 18 21.21 4.21 -5.11
C ILE A 18 22.68 4.23 -4.64
N THR A 19 22.96 4.88 -3.51
CA THR A 19 24.33 5.01 -2.98
C THR A 19 24.80 3.76 -2.24
N ASN A 20 23.90 3.01 -1.61
CA ASN A 20 24.20 1.78 -0.90
C ASN A 20 23.13 0.70 -1.15
N PRO A 21 23.22 -0.03 -2.26
CA PRO A 21 22.24 -1.08 -2.60
C PRO A 21 22.14 -2.22 -1.57
N GLY A 22 23.17 -2.41 -0.75
CA GLY A 22 23.18 -3.41 0.33
C GLY A 22 22.41 -2.98 1.58
N ALA A 23 22.10 -1.69 1.72
CA ALA A 23 21.32 -1.16 2.84
C ALA A 23 19.77 -1.23 2.61
N LEU A 24 19.34 -1.94 1.59
CA LEU A 24 17.94 -2.14 1.26
C LEU A 24 17.18 -2.80 2.42
N GLY A 25 16.54 -1.95 3.22
CA GLY A 25 15.39 -2.39 3.98
C GLY A 25 14.28 -2.74 2.99
N THR A 26 13.79 -3.96 3.02
CA THR A 26 12.81 -4.46 2.06
C THR A 26 11.39 -4.01 2.38
N ALA A 27 11.18 -3.31 3.49
CA ALA A 27 9.86 -2.98 3.97
C ALA A 27 9.71 -1.49 4.34
N ILE A 28 8.64 -0.88 3.83
CA ILE A 28 8.23 0.49 4.11
C ILE A 28 6.84 0.47 4.73
N ALA A 29 6.60 1.32 5.70
CA ALA A 29 5.27 1.57 6.25
C ALA A 29 4.82 3.01 5.96
N ILE A 30 3.63 3.17 5.42
CA ILE A 30 3.01 4.48 5.20
C ILE A 30 1.83 4.60 6.18
N LYS A 31 2.02 5.46 7.20
CA LYS A 31 1.01 5.75 8.21
C LYS A 31 0.31 7.07 7.88
N GLY A 32 -1.00 7.11 8.05
CA GLY A 32 -1.77 8.34 7.96
C GLY A 32 -3.26 8.11 7.89
N PRO A 33 -4.05 9.18 7.98
CA PRO A 33 -5.51 9.10 7.93
C PRO A 33 -6.02 8.43 6.65
N PRO A 34 -7.25 7.90 6.66
CA PRO A 34 -7.89 7.38 5.45
C PRO A 34 -8.06 8.50 4.42
N GLY A 35 -8.14 8.16 3.13
CA GLY A 35 -8.37 9.13 2.06
C GLY A 35 -7.19 10.06 1.73
N THR A 36 -6.03 9.93 2.36
CA THR A 36 -4.86 10.81 2.09
C THR A 36 -4.06 10.43 0.84
N GLY A 37 -4.48 9.40 0.11
CA GLY A 37 -3.83 8.99 -1.14
C GLY A 37 -2.59 8.11 -0.96
N LYS A 38 -2.48 7.35 0.13
CA LYS A 38 -1.37 6.41 0.39
C LYS A 38 -1.16 5.44 -0.77
N THR A 39 -2.21 4.81 -1.23
CA THR A 39 -2.17 3.86 -2.38
C THR A 39 -1.70 4.56 -3.67
N SER A 40 -2.22 5.77 -3.94
CA SER A 40 -1.81 6.55 -5.12
C SER A 40 -0.34 6.95 -5.05
N LEU A 41 0.16 7.31 -3.86
CA LEU A 41 1.57 7.64 -3.64
C LEU A 41 2.50 6.47 -4.00
N VAL A 42 2.10 5.24 -3.67
CA VAL A 42 2.86 4.04 -4.01
C VAL A 42 2.74 3.70 -5.50
N LYS A 43 1.52 3.60 -6.00
CA LYS A 43 1.24 3.17 -7.37
C LYS A 43 1.76 4.17 -8.42
N GLU A 44 1.41 5.44 -8.25
CA GLU A 44 1.76 6.49 -9.22
C GLU A 44 3.10 7.18 -8.92
N GLY A 45 3.60 7.04 -7.70
CA GLY A 45 4.88 7.59 -7.27
C GLY A 45 5.98 6.54 -7.25
N ILE A 46 6.08 5.78 -6.17
CA ILE A 46 7.22 4.88 -5.92
C ILE A 46 7.43 3.87 -7.05
N SER A 47 6.37 3.16 -7.48
CA SER A 47 6.48 2.13 -8.51
C SER A 47 6.95 2.69 -9.85
N LYS A 48 6.41 3.85 -10.25
CA LYS A 48 6.81 4.51 -11.52
C LYS A 48 8.23 5.05 -11.48
N ILE A 49 8.65 5.66 -10.35
CA ILE A 49 10.02 6.15 -10.18
C ILE A 49 11.02 5.00 -10.25
N LEU A 50 10.71 3.86 -9.63
CA LEU A 50 11.56 2.68 -9.65
C LEU A 50 11.44 1.86 -10.94
N GLY A 51 10.46 2.12 -11.80
CA GLY A 51 10.18 1.32 -12.99
C GLY A 51 9.80 -0.12 -12.67
N ARG A 52 9.10 -0.36 -11.55
CA ARG A 52 8.73 -1.70 -11.07
C ARG A 52 7.22 -1.92 -11.15
N GLU A 53 6.83 -3.16 -11.44
CA GLU A 53 5.44 -3.57 -11.42
C GLU A 53 4.82 -3.40 -10.03
N PHE A 54 3.59 -2.92 -9.99
CA PHE A 54 2.82 -2.67 -8.77
C PHE A 54 1.75 -3.73 -8.59
N SER A 55 1.73 -4.36 -7.41
CA SER A 55 0.69 -5.30 -7.02
C SER A 55 0.06 -4.92 -5.69
N PHE A 56 -1.25 -5.07 -5.60
CA PHE A 56 -2.07 -4.68 -4.46
C PHE A 56 -2.60 -5.91 -3.72
N ILE A 57 -2.51 -5.90 -2.40
CA ILE A 57 -3.10 -6.89 -1.49
C ILE A 57 -3.83 -6.13 -0.38
N ALA A 58 -5.15 -6.32 -0.27
CA ALA A 58 -5.93 -5.84 0.87
C ALA A 58 -5.84 -6.87 2.00
N LEU A 59 -5.34 -6.46 3.16
CA LEU A 59 -5.32 -7.30 4.37
C LEU A 59 -6.61 -7.18 5.18
N GLY A 60 -7.30 -6.05 5.03
CA GLY A 60 -8.62 -5.86 5.66
C GLY A 60 -9.62 -6.90 5.16
N GLY A 61 -10.16 -7.70 6.09
CA GLY A 61 -11.10 -8.77 5.75
C GLY A 61 -10.46 -10.10 5.30
N THR A 62 -9.13 -10.18 5.17
CA THR A 62 -8.43 -11.44 4.93
C THR A 62 -8.43 -12.28 6.21
N GLY A 63 -9.20 -13.35 6.21
CA GLY A 63 -9.38 -14.22 7.38
C GLY A 63 -8.52 -15.48 7.38
N ASP A 64 -7.67 -15.70 6.36
CA ASP A 64 -6.92 -16.94 6.20
C ASP A 64 -5.52 -16.68 5.62
N ALA A 65 -4.51 -17.22 6.29
CA ALA A 65 -3.12 -17.17 5.89
C ALA A 65 -2.85 -17.90 4.56
N SER A 66 -3.64 -18.90 4.22
CA SER A 66 -3.54 -19.63 2.95
C SER A 66 -3.78 -18.75 1.72
N PHE A 67 -4.47 -17.63 1.87
CA PHE A 67 -4.55 -16.62 0.81
C PHE A 67 -3.16 -16.12 0.37
N LEU A 68 -2.22 -15.97 1.30
CA LEU A 68 -0.86 -15.50 0.99
C LEU A 68 0.09 -16.62 0.56
N GLU A 69 0.06 -17.75 1.27
CA GLU A 69 1.01 -18.87 1.11
C GLU A 69 0.49 -20.05 0.28
N GLY A 70 -0.79 -20.06 -0.10
CA GLY A 70 -1.41 -21.17 -0.78
C GLY A 70 -1.81 -22.33 0.13
N HIS A 71 -2.34 -23.37 -0.49
CA HIS A 71 -2.74 -24.62 0.17
C HIS A 71 -1.82 -25.75 -0.26
N SER A 72 -1.62 -26.74 0.61
CA SER A 72 -0.89 -27.96 0.22
C SER A 72 -1.53 -28.61 -1.01
N TYR A 73 -0.72 -28.98 -1.99
CA TYR A 73 -1.14 -29.59 -3.26
C TYR A 73 -1.91 -30.93 -3.08
N THR A 74 -1.90 -31.49 -1.87
CA THR A 74 -2.58 -32.74 -1.56
C THR A 74 -4.10 -32.61 -1.42
N TYR A 75 -4.64 -31.41 -1.35
CA TYR A 75 -6.08 -31.17 -1.20
C TYR A 75 -6.73 -30.88 -2.55
N GLU A 76 -7.92 -31.39 -2.76
CA GLU A 76 -8.73 -31.06 -3.94
C GLU A 76 -9.06 -29.55 -3.96
N GLY A 77 -8.84 -28.89 -5.10
CA GLY A 77 -9.04 -27.45 -5.25
C GLY A 77 -7.91 -26.59 -4.67
N SER A 78 -6.78 -27.21 -4.26
CA SER A 78 -5.62 -26.45 -3.79
C SER A 78 -5.02 -25.60 -4.90
N MET A 79 -4.51 -24.44 -4.49
CA MET A 79 -3.86 -23.48 -5.38
C MET A 79 -2.75 -22.73 -4.65
N TRP A 80 -1.86 -22.13 -5.43
CA TRP A 80 -0.77 -21.31 -4.91
C TRP A 80 -1.27 -20.03 -4.26
N GLY A 81 -0.43 -19.44 -3.42
CA GLY A 81 -0.74 -18.20 -2.71
C GLY A 81 -0.61 -16.96 -3.57
N ARG A 82 -1.16 -15.85 -3.05
CA ARG A 82 -1.18 -14.55 -3.73
C ARG A 82 0.23 -14.01 -4.02
N ILE A 83 1.21 -14.30 -3.15
CA ILE A 83 2.60 -13.86 -3.34
C ILE A 83 3.17 -14.46 -4.63
N VAL A 84 3.07 -15.78 -4.80
CA VAL A 84 3.55 -16.45 -6.02
C VAL A 84 2.76 -16.03 -7.24
N GLN A 85 1.44 -15.87 -7.11
CA GLN A 85 0.61 -15.36 -8.20
C GLN A 85 1.10 -13.99 -8.70
N ILE A 86 1.46 -13.08 -7.80
CA ILE A 86 2.02 -11.76 -8.15
C ILE A 86 3.32 -11.90 -8.94
N LEU A 87 4.22 -12.79 -8.54
CA LEU A 87 5.46 -13.03 -9.28
C LEU A 87 5.19 -13.53 -10.70
N MET A 88 4.21 -14.43 -10.87
CA MET A 88 3.81 -14.92 -12.19
C MET A 88 3.15 -13.84 -13.06
N GLU A 89 2.25 -13.03 -12.49
CA GLU A 89 1.57 -11.93 -13.18
C GLU A 89 2.55 -10.83 -13.61
N SER A 90 3.42 -10.43 -12.70
CA SER A 90 4.44 -9.37 -12.95
C SER A 90 5.59 -9.82 -13.83
N LYS A 91 5.81 -11.13 -13.98
CA LYS A 91 6.93 -11.73 -14.72
C LYS A 91 8.31 -11.20 -14.29
N CYS A 92 8.42 -10.76 -13.04
CA CYS A 92 9.66 -10.26 -12.46
C CYS A 92 9.78 -10.68 -11.00
N MET A 93 11.03 -10.71 -10.49
CA MET A 93 11.34 -11.08 -9.10
C MET A 93 11.55 -9.86 -8.19
N ASN A 94 11.20 -8.66 -8.67
CA ASN A 94 11.39 -7.40 -7.96
C ASN A 94 10.17 -6.46 -7.98
N PRO A 95 8.93 -6.98 -7.97
CA PRO A 95 7.74 -6.12 -7.94
C PRO A 95 7.67 -5.29 -6.65
N VAL A 96 6.86 -4.24 -6.70
CA VAL A 96 6.39 -3.54 -5.50
C VAL A 96 5.08 -4.19 -5.06
N ILE A 97 5.09 -4.80 -3.88
CA ILE A 97 3.91 -5.44 -3.29
C ILE A 97 3.39 -4.54 -2.18
N TYR A 98 2.21 -3.99 -2.39
CA TYR A 98 1.56 -3.07 -1.47
C TYR A 98 0.45 -3.79 -0.68
N PHE A 99 0.64 -3.82 0.63
CA PHE A 99 -0.32 -4.36 1.59
C PHE A 99 -1.11 -3.22 2.22
N ASP A 100 -2.39 -3.17 1.96
CA ASP A 100 -3.28 -2.16 2.52
C ASP A 100 -3.98 -2.65 3.78
N GLU A 101 -4.27 -1.71 4.69
CA GLU A 101 -5.02 -1.94 5.92
C GLU A 101 -4.37 -2.97 6.87
N LEU A 102 -3.07 -2.85 7.12
CA LEU A 102 -2.35 -3.74 8.06
C LEU A 102 -2.96 -3.71 9.48
N ASP A 103 -3.52 -2.58 9.91
CA ASP A 103 -4.21 -2.38 11.19
C ASP A 103 -5.60 -3.04 11.27
N LYS A 104 -6.06 -3.64 10.18
CA LYS A 104 -7.33 -4.39 10.13
C LYS A 104 -7.13 -5.91 10.24
N VAL A 105 -5.90 -6.38 10.30
CA VAL A 105 -5.63 -7.79 10.58
C VAL A 105 -6.09 -8.09 12.01
N SER A 106 -6.95 -9.10 12.14
CA SER A 106 -7.60 -9.41 13.42
C SER A 106 -6.64 -9.98 14.45
N ASP A 107 -6.87 -9.66 15.75
CA ASP A 107 -6.17 -10.25 16.89
C ASP A 107 -6.71 -11.67 17.19
N THR A 108 -6.65 -12.54 16.20
CA THR A 108 -7.07 -13.94 16.29
C THR A 108 -5.90 -14.85 15.93
N PRO A 109 -5.91 -16.13 16.27
CA PRO A 109 -4.86 -17.07 15.85
C PRO A 109 -4.62 -17.05 14.33
N ARG A 110 -5.68 -16.89 13.53
CA ARG A 110 -5.55 -16.74 12.06
C ARG A 110 -4.88 -15.43 11.65
N GLY A 111 -5.16 -14.34 12.35
CA GLY A 111 -4.47 -13.07 12.14
C GLY A 111 -3.00 -13.15 12.53
N GLU A 112 -2.66 -13.87 13.63
CA GLU A 112 -1.28 -14.10 14.02
C GLU A 112 -0.50 -14.91 12.98
N GLU A 113 -1.14 -15.87 12.30
CA GLU A 113 -0.53 -16.57 11.17
C GLU A 113 -0.19 -15.62 10.02
N ILE A 114 -1.10 -14.71 9.67
CA ILE A 114 -0.84 -13.67 8.65
C ILE A 114 0.33 -12.79 9.08
N ILE A 115 0.37 -12.31 10.32
CA ILE A 115 1.48 -11.51 10.86
C ILE A 115 2.79 -12.30 10.82
N GLY A 116 2.76 -13.60 11.10
CA GLY A 116 3.92 -14.50 10.97
C GLY A 116 4.47 -14.50 9.54
N ILE A 117 3.61 -14.65 8.53
CA ILE A 117 4.02 -14.61 7.12
C ILE A 117 4.62 -13.26 6.77
N LEU A 118 3.96 -12.16 7.12
CA LEU A 118 4.45 -10.81 6.83
C LEU A 118 5.80 -10.54 7.53
N THR A 119 6.00 -11.10 8.72
CA THR A 119 7.28 -11.03 9.44
C THR A 119 8.39 -11.74 8.67
N HIS A 120 8.12 -12.90 8.10
CA HIS A 120 9.06 -13.62 7.23
C HIS A 120 9.39 -12.83 5.95
N LEU A 121 8.40 -12.23 5.31
CA LEU A 121 8.58 -11.41 4.11
C LEU A 121 9.48 -10.18 4.37
N THR A 122 9.34 -9.58 5.55
CA THR A 122 10.10 -8.37 5.93
C THR A 122 11.48 -8.67 6.52
N ASP A 123 11.78 -9.93 6.81
CA ASP A 123 13.08 -10.35 7.33
C ASP A 123 14.06 -10.59 6.19
N THR A 124 15.07 -9.73 6.07
CA THR A 124 16.10 -9.82 5.02
C THR A 124 16.96 -11.06 5.10
N SER A 125 17.00 -11.75 6.26
CA SER A 125 17.71 -13.01 6.43
C SER A 125 16.93 -14.23 5.96
N GLN A 126 15.61 -14.10 5.85
CA GLN A 126 14.70 -15.22 5.57
C GLN A 126 13.94 -15.07 4.25
N ASN A 127 13.72 -13.85 3.77
CA ASN A 127 12.88 -13.59 2.59
C ASN A 127 13.46 -14.11 1.27
N SER A 128 14.76 -14.47 1.23
CA SER A 128 15.36 -15.16 0.09
C SER A 128 14.97 -16.65 0.01
N GLN A 129 14.32 -17.19 1.04
CA GLN A 129 13.93 -18.59 1.16
C GLN A 129 12.43 -18.73 1.44
N TYR A 130 11.60 -18.00 0.68
CA TYR A 130 10.16 -18.10 0.81
C TYR A 130 9.63 -19.39 0.19
N HIS A 131 8.76 -20.09 0.91
CA HIS A 131 8.09 -21.31 0.45
C HIS A 131 6.59 -21.08 0.36
N ASP A 132 6.03 -21.35 -0.82
CA ASP A 132 4.59 -21.44 -0.99
C ASP A 132 4.14 -22.88 -0.68
N LYS A 133 3.01 -23.05 0.00
CA LYS A 133 2.54 -24.38 0.43
C LYS A 133 2.15 -25.27 -0.75
N TYR A 134 1.74 -24.70 -1.88
CA TYR A 134 1.45 -25.45 -3.10
C TYR A 134 2.74 -25.92 -3.79
N PHE A 135 3.74 -25.03 -3.86
CA PHE A 135 5.06 -25.31 -4.43
C PHE A 135 6.08 -25.62 -3.33
N SER A 136 5.76 -26.59 -2.46
CA SER A 136 6.54 -26.88 -1.25
C SER A 136 8.03 -27.17 -1.47
N GLU A 137 8.40 -27.68 -2.67
CA GLU A 137 9.79 -28.00 -3.02
C GLU A 137 10.54 -26.83 -3.69
N ILE A 138 9.83 -25.75 -4.04
CA ILE A 138 10.40 -24.60 -4.73
C ILE A 138 10.63 -23.46 -3.73
N THR A 139 11.85 -22.96 -3.71
CA THR A 139 12.20 -21.77 -2.94
C THR A 139 12.14 -20.53 -3.83
N PHE A 140 11.44 -19.50 -3.37
CA PHE A 140 11.34 -18.22 -4.06
C PHE A 140 12.19 -17.18 -3.35
N ASP A 141 13.08 -16.52 -4.08
CA ASP A 141 13.89 -15.42 -3.56
C ASP A 141 13.11 -14.09 -3.66
N LEU A 142 12.57 -13.62 -2.55
CA LEU A 142 11.83 -12.37 -2.45
C LEU A 142 12.71 -11.19 -1.97
N SER A 143 14.01 -11.37 -1.83
CA SER A 143 14.93 -10.34 -1.32
C SER A 143 14.97 -9.07 -2.17
N LYS A 144 14.58 -9.16 -3.43
CA LYS A 144 14.52 -8.02 -4.37
C LYS A 144 13.14 -7.37 -4.46
N CYS A 145 12.11 -7.98 -3.87
CA CYS A 145 10.79 -7.37 -3.78
C CYS A 145 10.82 -6.16 -2.84
N LEU A 146 9.99 -5.16 -3.12
CA LEU A 146 9.76 -4.05 -2.22
C LEU A 146 8.39 -4.21 -1.58
N PHE A 147 8.38 -4.43 -0.27
CA PHE A 147 7.14 -4.56 0.50
C PHE A 147 6.75 -3.20 1.08
N ILE A 148 5.55 -2.74 0.79
CA ILE A 148 5.02 -1.49 1.32
C ILE A 148 3.71 -1.78 2.03
N PHE A 149 3.61 -1.34 3.27
CA PHE A 149 2.44 -1.51 4.13
C PHE A 149 1.77 -0.17 4.36
N SER A 150 0.45 -0.15 4.40
CA SER A 150 -0.29 1.01 4.89
C SER A 150 -1.13 0.67 6.10
N TYR A 151 -1.26 1.63 6.98
CA TYR A 151 -2.17 1.56 8.13
C TYR A 151 -2.55 2.97 8.59
N ASN A 152 -3.65 3.04 9.31
CA ASN A 152 -4.13 4.28 9.91
C ASN A 152 -3.75 4.32 11.39
N ASP A 153 -4.02 3.24 12.11
CA ASP A 153 -3.81 3.13 13.55
C ASP A 153 -2.59 2.25 13.87
N GLU A 154 -1.50 2.88 14.28
CA GLU A 154 -0.25 2.19 14.63
C GLU A 154 -0.37 1.30 15.87
N SER A 155 -1.30 1.59 16.78
CA SER A 155 -1.48 0.82 18.01
C SER A 155 -1.92 -0.63 17.73
N LYS A 156 -2.58 -0.85 16.60
CA LYS A 156 -3.06 -2.17 16.14
C LYS A 156 -2.05 -2.93 15.29
N VAL A 157 -0.91 -2.33 14.99
CA VAL A 157 0.14 -2.99 14.20
C VAL A 157 1.11 -3.71 15.14
N SER A 158 1.42 -4.97 14.83
CA SER A 158 2.39 -5.76 15.59
C SER A 158 3.71 -5.02 15.77
N PRO A 159 4.24 -4.92 17.01
CA PRO A 159 5.54 -4.28 17.28
C PRO A 159 6.68 -4.91 16.46
N ILE A 160 6.65 -6.23 16.27
CA ILE A 160 7.68 -6.96 15.51
C ILE A 160 7.75 -6.48 14.06
N LEU A 161 6.60 -6.24 13.42
CA LEU A 161 6.57 -5.68 12.06
C LEU A 161 6.99 -4.22 12.03
N ARG A 162 6.54 -3.41 13.01
CA ARG A 162 6.89 -1.98 13.07
C ARG A 162 8.40 -1.75 13.12
N ASP A 163 9.11 -2.56 13.89
CA ASP A 163 10.56 -2.42 14.05
C ASP A 163 11.35 -2.78 12.79
N ARG A 164 10.74 -3.50 11.86
CA ARG A 164 11.34 -3.92 10.58
C ARG A 164 11.04 -2.99 9.41
N MET A 165 10.14 -2.02 9.59
CA MET A 165 9.67 -1.14 8.53
C MET A 165 10.23 0.28 8.67
N TYR A 166 10.67 0.85 7.54
CA TYR A 166 10.94 2.29 7.46
C TYR A 166 9.60 3.05 7.43
N ARG A 167 9.37 3.90 8.41
CA ARG A 167 8.08 4.60 8.57
C ARG A 167 8.06 5.93 7.87
N ILE A 168 7.05 6.12 7.03
CA ILE A 168 6.72 7.37 6.34
C ILE A 168 5.37 7.85 6.87
N MET A 169 5.32 9.10 7.29
CA MET A 169 4.10 9.70 7.84
C MET A 169 3.42 10.54 6.77
N THR A 170 2.12 10.33 6.59
CA THR A 170 1.25 11.23 5.81
C THR A 170 0.31 11.95 6.77
N LYS A 171 0.11 13.23 6.50
CA LYS A 171 -0.84 14.06 7.25
C LYS A 171 -2.13 14.22 6.45
N GLY A 172 -3.23 14.51 7.12
CA GLY A 172 -4.45 14.97 6.47
C GLY A 172 -4.22 16.25 5.68
N TYR A 173 -5.13 16.55 4.75
CA TYR A 173 -5.06 17.73 3.92
C TYR A 173 -5.75 18.92 4.59
N GLU A 174 -5.17 20.11 4.47
CA GLU A 174 -5.83 21.36 4.84
C GLU A 174 -6.94 21.70 3.82
N ALA A 175 -7.92 22.51 4.23
CA ALA A 175 -9.06 22.89 3.38
C ALA A 175 -8.63 23.49 2.02
N LYS A 176 -7.52 24.25 2.00
CA LYS A 176 -6.95 24.81 0.77
C LYS A 176 -6.38 23.73 -0.15
N GLU A 177 -5.73 22.73 0.41
CA GLU A 177 -5.19 21.60 -0.33
C GLU A 177 -6.31 20.72 -0.87
N LYS A 178 -7.36 20.46 -0.07
CA LYS A 178 -8.57 19.74 -0.50
C LYS A 178 -9.23 20.42 -1.69
N LEU A 179 -9.32 21.76 -1.67
CA LEU A 179 -9.89 22.52 -2.81
C LEU A 179 -9.10 22.31 -4.10
N ILE A 180 -7.77 22.35 -4.03
CA ILE A 180 -6.91 22.12 -5.20
C ILE A 180 -7.06 20.69 -5.69
N ILE A 181 -7.09 19.70 -4.80
CA ILE A 181 -7.27 18.29 -5.15
C ILE A 181 -8.63 18.08 -5.81
N ALA A 182 -9.69 18.65 -5.25
CA ALA A 182 -11.03 18.56 -5.81
C ALA A 182 -11.12 19.14 -7.23
N LYS A 183 -10.54 20.33 -7.43
CA LYS A 183 -10.61 21.08 -8.69
C LYS A 183 -9.75 20.47 -9.78
N ASP A 184 -8.46 20.17 -9.47
CA ASP A 184 -7.48 19.83 -10.47
C ASP A 184 -7.40 18.31 -10.74
N PHE A 185 -7.90 17.48 -9.83
CA PHE A 185 -7.78 16.02 -9.94
C PHE A 185 -9.12 15.29 -9.86
N LEU A 186 -10.01 15.62 -8.92
CA LEU A 186 -11.27 14.88 -8.75
C LEU A 186 -12.31 15.27 -9.81
N LEU A 187 -12.55 16.56 -10.02
CA LEU A 187 -13.52 17.02 -11.01
C LEU A 187 -13.19 16.56 -12.43
N PRO A 188 -11.95 16.66 -12.94
CA PRO A 188 -11.61 16.12 -14.26
C PRO A 188 -11.86 14.62 -14.35
N LYS A 189 -11.51 13.86 -13.32
CA LYS A 189 -11.74 12.41 -13.27
C LYS A 189 -13.24 12.07 -13.28
N ILE A 190 -14.05 12.81 -12.52
CA ILE A 190 -15.51 12.62 -12.49
C ILE A 190 -16.10 12.95 -13.87
N ARG A 191 -15.69 14.05 -14.50
CA ARG A 191 -16.15 14.40 -15.86
C ARG A 191 -15.86 13.29 -16.87
N GLU A 192 -14.66 12.74 -16.82
CA GLU A 192 -14.27 11.60 -17.67
C GLU A 192 -15.15 10.37 -17.40
N GLN A 193 -15.42 10.03 -16.13
CA GLN A 193 -16.25 8.88 -15.75
C GLN A 193 -17.71 9.00 -16.20
N VAL A 194 -18.27 10.22 -16.18
CA VAL A 194 -19.65 10.46 -16.62
C VAL A 194 -19.75 10.92 -18.07
N ALA A 195 -18.61 10.95 -18.79
CA ALA A 195 -18.49 11.39 -20.17
C ALA A 195 -19.01 12.83 -20.41
N PHE A 196 -18.84 13.72 -19.42
CA PHE A 196 -19.17 15.14 -19.56
C PHE A 196 -17.99 15.89 -20.16
N LYS A 197 -18.32 16.92 -20.97
CA LYS A 197 -17.34 17.89 -21.45
C LYS A 197 -16.94 18.86 -20.34
N ASP A 198 -15.82 19.56 -20.52
CA ASP A 198 -15.28 20.47 -19.50
C ASP A 198 -16.23 21.62 -19.14
N ASP A 199 -17.11 22.02 -20.06
CA ASP A 199 -18.09 23.09 -19.90
C ASP A 199 -19.47 22.62 -19.38
N GLU A 200 -19.73 21.30 -19.35
CA GLU A 200 -21.02 20.75 -18.90
C GLU A 200 -21.13 20.61 -17.37
N LEU A 201 -20.01 20.54 -16.67
CA LEU A 201 -19.98 20.48 -15.20
C LEU A 201 -18.93 21.49 -14.67
N ILE A 202 -19.43 22.64 -14.27
CA ILE A 202 -18.58 23.69 -13.65
C ILE A 202 -19.07 23.91 -12.22
N ILE A 203 -18.20 23.70 -11.25
CA ILE A 203 -18.47 23.99 -9.84
C ILE A 203 -17.55 25.14 -9.43
N PRO A 204 -18.10 26.31 -9.07
CA PRO A 204 -17.32 27.45 -8.59
C PRO A 204 -16.52 27.14 -7.32
N ASP A 205 -15.38 27.82 -7.11
CA ASP A 205 -14.47 27.56 -5.99
C ASP A 205 -15.10 27.84 -4.61
N ASP A 206 -16.05 28.78 -4.53
CA ASP A 206 -16.83 29.10 -3.34
C ASP A 206 -17.74 27.94 -2.94
N ILE A 207 -18.43 27.34 -3.90
CA ILE A 207 -19.28 26.17 -3.68
C ILE A 207 -18.45 24.94 -3.29
N LEU A 208 -17.32 24.70 -3.98
CA LEU A 208 -16.41 23.61 -3.60
C LEU A 208 -15.88 23.79 -2.17
N THR A 209 -15.56 25.03 -1.80
CA THR A 209 -15.08 25.35 -0.44
C THR A 209 -16.17 25.10 0.60
N GLU A 210 -17.43 25.42 0.28
CA GLU A 210 -18.56 25.17 1.16
C GLU A 210 -18.82 23.66 1.35
N ILE A 211 -18.80 22.89 0.27
CA ILE A 211 -18.92 21.43 0.32
C ILE A 211 -17.81 20.84 1.22
N ILE A 212 -16.54 21.20 0.99
CA ILE A 212 -15.40 20.69 1.77
C ILE A 212 -15.56 21.03 3.27
N LYS A 213 -16.02 22.21 3.61
CA LYS A 213 -16.23 22.61 5.01
C LYS A 213 -17.37 21.86 5.67
N ASN A 214 -18.47 21.69 4.98
CA ASN A 214 -19.65 20.99 5.50
C ASN A 214 -19.38 19.51 5.72
N ASP A 215 -18.73 18.84 4.76
CA ASP A 215 -18.39 17.42 4.87
C ASP A 215 -17.31 17.18 5.95
N ALA A 216 -16.31 18.04 6.06
CA ALA A 216 -15.30 17.95 7.11
C ALA A 216 -15.88 18.10 8.53
N ILE A 217 -16.95 18.87 8.70
CA ILE A 217 -17.63 19.05 10.00
C ILE A 217 -18.52 17.86 10.32
N THR A 218 -19.21 17.30 9.30
CA THR A 218 -20.19 16.21 9.50
C THR A 218 -19.54 14.83 9.60
N MET A 219 -18.41 14.61 8.94
CA MET A 219 -17.80 13.30 8.79
C MET A 219 -16.48 13.14 9.57
N GLU A 220 -15.95 14.21 10.17
CA GLU A 220 -14.60 14.22 10.83
C GLU A 220 -13.50 13.64 9.93
N GLU A 221 -13.65 13.78 8.60
CA GLU A 221 -12.74 13.18 7.65
C GLU A 221 -11.49 14.05 7.42
N GLU A 222 -10.32 13.46 7.59
CA GLU A 222 -9.02 14.09 7.35
C GLU A 222 -8.56 13.93 5.88
N GLY A 223 -9.23 13.06 5.12
CA GLY A 223 -8.95 12.78 3.70
C GLY A 223 -9.72 13.68 2.73
N VAL A 224 -9.68 13.35 1.45
CA VAL A 224 -10.41 14.02 0.35
C VAL A 224 -11.34 13.03 -0.32
#